data_5d549f485fb3beee39ed0560136d77c3
#
_entry.id   5d549f485fb3beee39ed0560136d77c3
#
_cell.length_a   1.000
_cell.length_b   1.000
_cell.length_c   1.000
_cell.angle_alpha   90.00
_cell.angle_beta   90.00
_cell.angle_gamma   90.00
#
_symmetry.space_group_name_H-M   'P 1'
#
loop_
_entity.id
_entity.type
_entity.pdbx_description
1 polymer ?
#
loop_
_entity_poly.entity_id
_entity_poly.type
_entity_poly.pdbx_seq_one_letter_code
_entity_poly.pdbx_strand_id
1 'polypeptide(L)'
;MKRIISIIALGLAAVIVFGGCAKETTTENNKDTQSTEAKTESKTDTQADTNEAKTEEQTEVNADIQFDSTTVGDGSQIDTSIFVPYKLTAVNIWATWCNPCVNELPELQKVYEELPEDVNFLGLCMDAADEPELAKEILEKAGVKYESIIATEDMSKEFLSSVQAYPTTIFVDGEGNLVGEPLVGAPPKDVVETYLKVINEHLTLLEK
;
A
#
# COMPACT_ATOMS: atom_id res chain seq x y z
N MET A 1 0.76 46.42 27.19
CA MET A 1 1.66 47.40 26.55
C MET A 1 1.93 46.87 25.16
N LYS A 2 1.20 47.41 24.23
CA LYS A 2 1.58 48.37 23.22
C LYS A 2 2.68 47.85 22.27
N ARG A 3 2.22 47.50 21.05
CA ARG A 3 2.65 48.02 19.73
C ARG A 3 4.03 47.51 19.28
N ILE A 4 4.28 47.12 18.06
CA ILE A 4 4.16 47.89 16.80
C ILE A 4 4.16 46.95 15.59
N ILE A 5 3.28 47.23 14.70
CA ILE A 5 3.15 46.92 13.30
C ILE A 5 4.40 47.41 12.53
N SER A 6 4.89 46.65 11.56
CA SER A 6 5.59 47.22 10.42
C SER A 6 5.28 46.43 9.16
N ILE A 7 4.46 47.07 8.35
CA ILE A 7 4.18 46.84 6.96
C ILE A 7 5.32 47.49 6.15
N ILE A 8 5.94 46.77 5.22
CA ILE A 8 6.50 47.40 4.03
C ILE A 8 6.16 46.51 2.83
N ALA A 9 5.42 47.13 1.97
CA ALA A 9 4.99 46.69 0.68
C ALA A 9 5.96 47.17 -0.42
N LEU A 10 5.72 46.74 -1.61
CA LEU A 10 6.15 47.24 -2.95
C LEU A 10 7.43 46.56 -3.48
N GLY A 11 7.43 46.13 -4.67
CA GLY A 11 6.93 46.43 -5.98
C GLY A 11 7.31 45.35 -6.95
N LEU A 12 6.49 45.14 -7.78
CA LEU A 12 6.26 45.61 -9.14
C LEU A 12 7.25 45.12 -10.20
N ALA A 13 6.69 44.34 -11.06
CA ALA A 13 6.62 44.47 -12.52
C ALA A 13 7.87 43.98 -13.27
N ALA A 14 7.78 43.38 -14.34
CA ALA A 14 7.03 43.36 -15.57
C ALA A 14 7.70 42.34 -16.49
N VAL A 15 7.00 41.56 -17.19
CA VAL A 15 6.46 41.74 -18.54
C VAL A 15 7.41 41.28 -19.67
N ILE A 16 6.89 40.32 -20.40
CA ILE A 16 6.78 40.27 -21.89
C ILE A 16 8.03 39.69 -22.59
N VAL A 17 8.00 38.88 -23.63
CA VAL A 17 7.11 38.74 -24.80
C VAL A 17 7.59 37.60 -25.68
N PHE A 18 6.65 36.92 -26.31
CA PHE A 18 6.64 36.41 -27.70
C PHE A 18 7.84 35.60 -28.19
N GLY A 19 7.60 34.63 -28.82
CA GLY A 19 7.06 34.21 -30.09
C GLY A 19 7.75 32.97 -30.48
N GLY A 20 7.24 32.14 -31.17
CA GLY A 20 6.56 32.04 -32.40
C GLY A 20 6.79 30.66 -32.89
N CYS A 21 5.73 30.07 -33.25
CA CYS A 21 5.38 29.45 -34.51
C CYS A 21 6.48 28.75 -35.32
N ALA A 22 6.15 27.56 -35.65
CA ALA A 22 5.99 26.94 -36.96
C ALA A 22 6.54 25.55 -36.95
N LYS A 23 5.69 24.53 -37.10
CA LYS A 23 5.21 23.94 -38.37
C LYS A 23 6.32 23.24 -39.11
N GLU A 24 6.15 22.14 -39.40
CA GLU A 24 5.52 21.14 -40.28
C GLU A 24 6.52 20.02 -40.55
N THR A 25 6.20 18.89 -40.67
CA THR A 25 5.45 17.99 -41.53
C THR A 25 6.29 16.82 -41.98
N THR A 26 5.65 15.70 -41.91
CA THR A 26 5.58 14.59 -42.88
C THR A 26 6.78 13.66 -43.03
N THR A 27 6.45 12.45 -42.91
CA THR A 27 6.08 11.40 -43.79
C THR A 27 7.07 10.26 -43.90
N GLU A 28 6.53 9.15 -43.60
CA GLU A 28 6.45 7.89 -44.34
C GLU A 28 7.67 6.99 -44.50
N ASN A 29 7.31 5.81 -44.10
CA ASN A 29 7.36 4.57 -44.87
C ASN A 29 8.63 3.72 -44.93
N ASN A 30 8.36 2.55 -44.58
CA ASN A 30 8.46 1.26 -45.32
C ASN A 30 9.41 0.27 -44.68
N LYS A 31 8.81 -0.81 -44.23
CA LYS A 31 8.51 -2.07 -44.91
C LYS A 31 9.61 -3.13 -44.84
N ASP A 32 9.16 -4.23 -44.29
CA ASP A 32 9.46 -5.63 -44.62
C ASP A 32 10.91 -6.15 -44.66
N THR A 33 11.09 -7.24 -43.93
CA THR A 33 11.24 -8.59 -44.51
C THR A 33 11.80 -9.52 -43.42
N GLN A 34 10.97 -10.42 -42.88
CA GLN A 34 10.85 -11.85 -43.12
C GLN A 34 12.13 -12.71 -42.91
N SER A 35 11.97 -13.62 -41.95
CA SER A 35 12.28 -15.06 -42.04
C SER A 35 13.75 -15.54 -42.02
N THR A 36 14.09 -16.41 -41.10
CA THR A 36 14.24 -17.85 -41.42
C THR A 36 14.65 -18.64 -40.17
N GLU A 37 14.02 -19.77 -39.99
CA GLU A 37 14.31 -20.85 -39.08
C GLU A 37 15.72 -21.43 -39.23
N ALA A 38 16.26 -21.97 -38.12
CA ALA A 38 16.89 -23.28 -38.17
C ALA A 38 17.11 -23.88 -36.78
N LYS A 39 16.53 -25.01 -36.64
CA LYS A 39 16.60 -26.08 -35.68
C LYS A 39 17.98 -26.75 -35.67
N THR A 40 18.54 -27.09 -34.52
CA THR A 40 19.32 -28.34 -34.38
C THR A 40 19.44 -28.73 -32.90
N GLU A 41 18.96 -29.92 -32.63
CA GLU A 41 19.18 -30.73 -31.41
C GLU A 41 20.62 -31.23 -31.33
N SER A 42 21.15 -31.41 -30.12
CA SER A 42 21.91 -32.61 -29.79
C SER A 42 22.13 -32.77 -28.29
N LYS A 43 21.84 -33.96 -27.82
CA LYS A 43 22.04 -34.58 -26.52
C LYS A 43 23.54 -34.78 -26.20
N THR A 44 23.92 -34.84 -24.92
CA THR A 44 24.48 -36.04 -24.26
C THR A 44 25.01 -35.70 -22.86
N ASP A 45 24.45 -36.37 -21.87
CA ASP A 45 24.95 -37.07 -20.67
C ASP A 45 26.32 -36.68 -20.06
N THR A 46 26.38 -36.54 -18.72
CA THR A 46 26.73 -37.58 -17.73
C THR A 46 27.22 -36.98 -16.39
N GLN A 47 26.56 -37.46 -15.28
CA GLN A 47 27.04 -37.73 -13.91
C GLN A 47 27.57 -36.62 -13.01
N ALA A 48 26.82 -36.36 -11.99
CA ALA A 48 26.93 -36.80 -10.56
C ALA A 48 28.13 -36.23 -9.79
N ASP A 49 27.81 -35.33 -8.85
CA ASP A 49 28.41 -35.41 -7.53
C ASP A 49 27.47 -34.90 -6.45
N THR A 50 27.32 -35.72 -5.42
CA THR A 50 26.52 -35.58 -4.25
C THR A 50 27.01 -34.43 -3.39
N ASN A 51 26.15 -33.48 -3.06
CA ASN A 51 26.30 -32.69 -1.86
C ASN A 51 24.94 -32.58 -1.18
N GLU A 52 24.78 -33.30 -0.08
CA GLU A 52 23.67 -33.20 0.84
C GLU A 52 23.66 -31.81 1.45
N ALA A 53 22.83 -30.95 0.90
CA ALA A 53 22.36 -29.74 1.58
C ALA A 53 20.99 -30.04 2.15
N LYS A 54 20.95 -30.10 3.47
CA LYS A 54 19.81 -30.21 4.36
C LYS A 54 18.68 -29.30 3.83
N THR A 55 17.70 -29.91 3.22
CA THR A 55 16.43 -29.26 2.87
C THR A 55 15.74 -29.00 4.22
N GLU A 56 15.76 -27.75 4.63
CA GLU A 56 14.75 -27.23 5.53
C GLU A 56 13.45 -27.27 4.73
N GLU A 57 12.58 -28.15 5.14
CA GLU A 57 11.21 -28.27 4.67
C GLU A 57 10.52 -26.94 5.05
N GLN A 58 10.58 -25.96 4.15
CA GLN A 58 9.70 -24.82 4.20
C GLN A 58 8.30 -25.38 3.92
N THR A 59 7.54 -25.56 4.97
CA THR A 59 6.10 -25.66 4.90
C THR A 59 5.67 -24.38 4.20
N GLU A 60 5.32 -24.45 2.93
CA GLU A 60 4.65 -23.35 2.23
C GLU A 60 3.32 -23.15 2.96
N VAL A 61 3.31 -22.17 3.86
CA VAL A 61 2.08 -21.65 4.43
C VAL A 61 1.41 -20.95 3.26
N ASN A 62 0.33 -21.54 2.77
CA ASN A 62 -0.46 -20.94 1.68
C ASN A 62 -1.37 -19.87 2.28
N ALA A 63 -0.76 -18.80 2.80
CA ALA A 63 -1.45 -17.65 3.35
C ALA A 63 -2.16 -16.88 2.22
N ASP A 64 -3.34 -16.35 2.50
CA ASP A 64 -4.11 -15.54 1.54
C ASP A 64 -3.39 -14.24 1.20
N ILE A 65 -2.59 -13.72 2.15
CA ILE A 65 -1.86 -12.46 2.02
C ILE A 65 -0.36 -12.71 2.21
N GLN A 66 0.39 -12.44 1.16
CA GLN A 66 1.85 -12.41 1.18
C GLN A 66 2.35 -11.13 0.55
N PHE A 67 3.34 -10.49 1.16
CA PHE A 67 3.95 -9.29 0.62
C PHE A 67 5.36 -9.05 1.15
N ASP A 68 6.11 -8.27 0.38
CA ASP A 68 7.35 -7.61 0.76
C ASP A 68 7.23 -6.15 0.29
N SER A 69 7.42 -5.20 1.20
CA SER A 69 7.20 -3.79 0.93
C SER A 69 8.01 -2.89 1.86
N THR A 70 7.71 -1.60 1.85
CA THR A 70 8.29 -0.61 2.75
C THR A 70 7.22 0.22 3.43
N THR A 71 7.57 0.78 4.58
CA THR A 71 6.69 1.71 5.31
C THR A 71 6.69 3.09 4.65
N VAL A 72 5.55 3.77 4.72
CA VAL A 72 5.40 5.16 4.25
C VAL A 72 6.20 6.13 5.14
N GLY A 73 6.38 5.79 6.42
CA GLY A 73 7.01 6.66 7.42
C GLY A 73 8.50 6.89 7.17
N ASP A 74 9.30 5.85 7.33
CA ASP A 74 10.77 5.91 7.26
C ASP A 74 11.38 5.05 6.16
N GLY A 75 10.56 4.34 5.38
CA GLY A 75 11.00 3.47 4.30
C GLY A 75 11.63 2.16 4.78
N SER A 76 11.42 1.77 6.05
CA SER A 76 11.90 0.48 6.55
C SER A 76 11.21 -0.68 5.86
N GLN A 77 11.95 -1.78 5.67
CA GLN A 77 11.42 -3.00 5.05
C GLN A 77 10.40 -3.65 5.98
N ILE A 78 9.32 -4.14 5.39
CA ILE A 78 8.22 -4.79 6.07
C ILE A 78 7.67 -5.92 5.19
N ASP A 79 7.37 -7.05 5.78
CA ASP A 79 6.85 -8.22 5.09
C ASP A 79 5.70 -8.87 5.88
N THR A 80 5.20 -9.96 5.38
CA THR A 80 4.11 -10.74 5.97
C THR A 80 4.35 -11.15 7.44
N SER A 81 5.60 -11.20 7.89
CA SER A 81 5.92 -11.53 9.30
C SER A 81 5.36 -10.52 10.31
N ILE A 82 4.91 -9.34 9.84
CA ILE A 82 4.24 -8.35 10.69
C ILE A 82 2.97 -8.89 11.34
N PHE A 83 2.32 -9.89 10.74
CA PHE A 83 1.10 -10.51 11.29
C PHE A 83 1.37 -11.49 12.44
N VAL A 84 2.53 -12.16 12.41
CA VAL A 84 2.86 -13.27 13.32
C VAL A 84 2.68 -12.98 14.81
N PRO A 85 3.03 -11.79 15.34
CA PRO A 85 2.87 -11.50 16.77
C PRO A 85 1.41 -11.32 17.22
N TYR A 86 0.47 -11.20 16.29
CA TYR A 86 -0.89 -10.80 16.58
C TYR A 86 -1.91 -11.89 16.23
N LYS A 87 -3.00 -11.97 16.98
CA LYS A 87 -4.13 -12.83 16.64
C LYS A 87 -4.89 -12.31 15.44
N LEU A 88 -4.99 -10.98 15.33
CA LEU A 88 -5.71 -10.29 14.26
C LEU A 88 -5.02 -8.98 13.93
N THR A 89 -4.91 -8.68 12.64
CA THR A 89 -4.50 -7.37 12.15
C THR A 89 -5.61 -6.80 11.27
N ALA A 90 -6.08 -5.60 11.59
CA ALA A 90 -6.94 -4.83 10.70
C ALA A 90 -6.06 -4.03 9.72
N VAL A 91 -6.22 -4.27 8.42
CA VAL A 91 -5.47 -3.58 7.36
C VAL A 91 -6.40 -2.63 6.63
N ASN A 92 -6.26 -1.33 6.89
CA ASN A 92 -7.05 -0.28 6.23
C ASN A 92 -6.39 0.14 4.93
N ILE A 93 -7.08 -0.11 3.82
CA ILE A 93 -6.62 0.16 2.45
C ILE A 93 -7.15 1.53 2.05
N TRP A 94 -6.24 2.46 1.78
CA TRP A 94 -6.53 3.86 1.52
C TRP A 94 -5.69 4.45 0.37
N ALA A 95 -5.97 5.69 -0.04
CA ALA A 95 -5.19 6.42 -1.01
C ALA A 95 -5.18 7.93 -0.69
N THR A 96 -4.15 8.64 -1.13
CA THR A 96 -3.97 10.08 -0.85
C THR A 96 -5.09 10.95 -1.42
N TRP A 97 -5.66 10.56 -2.55
CA TRP A 97 -6.79 11.24 -3.21
C TRP A 97 -8.16 10.85 -2.64
N CYS A 98 -8.23 9.87 -1.75
CA CYS A 98 -9.47 9.39 -1.17
C CYS A 98 -9.90 10.26 0.03
N ASN A 99 -10.72 11.28 -0.19
CA ASN A 99 -11.17 12.17 0.88
C ASN A 99 -11.82 11.47 2.07
N PRO A 100 -12.73 10.47 1.89
CA PRO A 100 -13.28 9.73 3.03
C PRO A 100 -12.20 9.03 3.84
N CYS A 101 -11.20 8.43 3.17
CA CYS A 101 -10.09 7.76 3.83
C CYS A 101 -9.28 8.74 4.70
N VAL A 102 -8.86 9.86 4.11
CA VAL A 102 -8.06 10.88 4.81
C VAL A 102 -8.81 11.44 6.02
N ASN A 103 -10.13 11.64 5.88
CA ASN A 103 -10.96 12.17 6.96
C ASN A 103 -11.11 11.20 8.14
N GLU A 104 -11.04 9.89 7.93
CA GLU A 104 -11.17 8.91 9.02
C GLU A 104 -9.85 8.62 9.76
N LEU A 105 -8.67 8.92 9.18
CA LEU A 105 -7.37 8.59 9.77
C LEU A 105 -7.22 9.03 11.24
N PRO A 106 -7.64 10.23 11.66
CA PRO A 106 -7.55 10.63 13.07
C PRO A 106 -8.41 9.77 14.02
N GLU A 107 -9.54 9.25 13.52
CA GLU A 107 -10.39 8.34 14.28
C GLU A 107 -9.79 6.92 14.32
N LEU A 108 -9.17 6.47 13.21
CA LEU A 108 -8.45 5.20 13.16
C LEU A 108 -7.25 5.18 14.12
N GLN A 109 -6.59 6.32 14.32
CA GLN A 109 -5.55 6.45 15.35
C GLN A 109 -6.12 6.19 16.76
N LYS A 110 -7.32 6.65 17.05
CA LYS A 110 -7.97 6.34 18.34
C LYS A 110 -8.35 4.86 18.46
N VAL A 111 -8.82 4.26 17.35
CA VAL A 111 -9.03 2.79 17.29
C VAL A 111 -7.74 2.08 17.69
N TYR A 112 -6.63 2.41 17.03
CA TYR A 112 -5.31 1.82 17.31
C TYR A 112 -4.89 1.95 18.79
N GLU A 113 -5.14 3.11 19.41
CA GLU A 113 -4.82 3.37 20.82
C GLU A 113 -5.69 2.55 21.79
N GLU A 114 -6.86 2.07 21.36
CA GLU A 114 -7.79 1.30 22.18
C GLU A 114 -7.69 -0.22 21.94
N LEU A 115 -6.85 -0.68 20.99
CA LEU A 115 -6.71 -2.10 20.68
C LEU A 115 -6.04 -2.87 21.81
N PRO A 116 -6.41 -4.14 22.03
CA PRO A 116 -5.67 -5.03 22.91
C PRO A 116 -4.29 -5.36 22.32
N GLU A 117 -3.35 -5.81 23.16
CA GLU A 117 -1.95 -6.04 22.77
C GLU A 117 -1.77 -7.13 21.69
N ASP A 118 -2.72 -8.04 21.56
CA ASP A 118 -2.72 -9.13 20.59
C ASP A 118 -3.47 -8.80 19.28
N VAL A 119 -3.85 -7.52 19.10
CA VAL A 119 -4.48 -7.01 17.87
C VAL A 119 -3.67 -5.86 17.31
N ASN A 120 -3.43 -5.89 16.00
CA ASN A 120 -2.69 -4.86 15.29
C ASN A 120 -3.60 -4.07 14.32
N PHE A 121 -3.12 -2.89 13.96
CA PHE A 121 -3.72 -2.05 12.93
C PHE A 121 -2.64 -1.58 11.95
N LEU A 122 -2.89 -1.76 10.66
CA LEU A 122 -2.00 -1.31 9.58
C LEU A 122 -2.76 -0.41 8.60
N GLY A 123 -2.09 0.61 8.08
CA GLY A 123 -2.49 1.27 6.85
C GLY A 123 -1.85 0.59 5.64
N LEU A 124 -2.54 0.59 4.49
CA LEU A 124 -1.96 0.22 3.21
C LEU A 124 -2.33 1.29 2.19
N CYS A 125 -1.34 2.08 1.77
CA CYS A 125 -1.54 3.21 0.88
C CYS A 125 -1.31 2.79 -0.57
N MET A 126 -2.35 2.94 -1.40
CA MET A 126 -2.38 2.43 -2.76
C MET A 126 -1.52 3.22 -3.74
N ASP A 127 -1.30 4.49 -3.48
CA ASP A 127 -0.58 5.42 -4.36
C ASP A 127 0.69 6.02 -3.72
N ALA A 128 1.11 5.51 -2.57
CA ALA A 128 2.31 6.01 -1.89
C ALA A 128 3.61 5.74 -2.65
N ALA A 129 3.63 4.77 -3.57
CA ALA A 129 4.77 4.56 -4.45
C ALA A 129 5.00 5.75 -5.41
N ASP A 130 3.90 6.38 -5.86
CA ASP A 130 3.92 7.53 -6.74
C ASP A 130 3.95 8.86 -5.98
N GLU A 131 3.31 8.92 -4.79
CA GLU A 131 3.10 10.12 -3.98
C GLU A 131 3.63 9.94 -2.53
N PRO A 132 4.89 9.52 -2.32
CA PRO A 132 5.40 9.15 -0.98
C PRO A 132 5.39 10.32 0.01
N GLU A 133 5.79 11.51 -0.41
CA GLU A 133 5.82 12.69 0.45
C GLU A 133 4.40 13.15 0.83
N LEU A 134 3.45 13.07 -0.09
CA LEU A 134 2.06 13.41 0.18
C LEU A 134 1.43 12.42 1.16
N ALA A 135 1.65 11.12 0.96
CA ALA A 135 1.17 10.09 1.87
C ALA A 135 1.70 10.29 3.29
N LYS A 136 3.00 10.55 3.42
CA LYS A 136 3.66 10.85 4.70
C LYS A 136 3.08 12.11 5.35
N GLU A 137 2.94 13.19 4.60
CA GLU A 137 2.38 14.46 5.11
C GLU A 137 0.95 14.28 5.63
N ILE A 138 0.12 13.48 4.94
CA ILE A 138 -1.25 13.17 5.35
C ILE A 138 -1.25 12.42 6.68
N LEU A 139 -0.44 11.36 6.82
CA LEU A 139 -0.34 10.55 8.04
C LEU A 139 0.16 11.40 9.23
N GLU A 140 1.18 12.23 9.02
CA GLU A 140 1.71 13.14 10.04
C GLU A 140 0.65 14.16 10.51
N LYS A 141 -0.08 14.77 9.59
CA LYS A 141 -1.17 15.72 9.90
C LYS A 141 -2.34 15.06 10.64
N ALA A 142 -2.64 13.81 10.31
CA ALA A 142 -3.66 13.02 10.98
C ALA A 142 -3.20 12.51 12.36
N GLY A 143 -1.91 12.61 12.67
CA GLY A 143 -1.32 12.13 13.92
C GLY A 143 -1.22 10.62 14.02
N VAL A 144 -1.19 9.92 12.87
CA VAL A 144 -1.12 8.46 12.79
C VAL A 144 0.22 7.97 13.33
N LYS A 145 0.17 6.92 14.17
CA LYS A 145 1.33 6.25 14.78
C LYS A 145 1.41 4.76 14.45
N TYR A 146 0.32 4.17 13.94
CA TYR A 146 0.38 2.81 13.42
C TYR A 146 1.13 2.80 12.09
N GLU A 147 1.72 1.65 11.75
CA GLU A 147 2.48 1.52 10.50
C GLU A 147 1.55 1.64 9.29
N SER A 148 2.02 2.32 8.26
CA SER A 148 1.37 2.37 6.96
C SER A 148 2.36 1.92 5.90
N ILE A 149 1.97 0.90 5.14
CA ILE A 149 2.80 0.27 4.11
C ILE A 149 2.44 0.77 2.72
N ILE A 150 3.40 0.69 1.80
CA ILE A 150 3.23 1.07 0.41
C ILE A 150 2.68 -0.12 -0.37
N ALA A 151 1.60 0.05 -1.12
CA ALA A 151 1.09 -0.98 -2.01
C ALA A 151 2.08 -1.26 -3.14
N THR A 152 2.34 -2.54 -3.41
CA THR A 152 3.19 -2.96 -4.53
C THR A 152 2.36 -3.46 -5.71
N GLU A 153 3.00 -3.58 -6.88
CA GLU A 153 2.33 -4.17 -8.06
C GLU A 153 1.85 -5.61 -7.80
N ASP A 154 2.62 -6.40 -7.05
CA ASP A 154 2.28 -7.79 -6.79
C ASP A 154 1.07 -7.88 -5.86
N MET A 155 1.02 -7.09 -4.77
CA MET A 155 -0.20 -6.95 -3.95
C MET A 155 -1.41 -6.57 -4.78
N SER A 156 -1.24 -5.65 -5.76
CA SER A 156 -2.34 -5.18 -6.63
C SER A 156 -2.86 -6.25 -7.56
N LYS A 157 -2.03 -7.18 -7.98
CA LYS A 157 -2.42 -8.34 -8.82
C LYS A 157 -3.06 -9.46 -8.01
N GLU A 158 -2.71 -9.57 -6.75
CA GLU A 158 -3.16 -10.61 -5.82
C GLU A 158 -4.40 -10.15 -5.03
N PHE A 159 -4.26 -10.00 -3.72
CA PHE A 159 -5.40 -9.78 -2.84
C PHE A 159 -6.08 -8.40 -3.02
N LEU A 160 -5.33 -7.36 -3.44
CA LEU A 160 -5.91 -6.04 -3.69
C LEU A 160 -6.78 -5.99 -4.96
N SER A 161 -6.65 -6.94 -5.86
CA SER A 161 -7.47 -7.01 -7.08
C SER A 161 -8.97 -7.12 -6.80
N SER A 162 -9.35 -7.61 -5.62
CA SER A 162 -10.73 -7.71 -5.17
C SER A 162 -11.27 -6.42 -4.53
N VAL A 163 -10.42 -5.44 -4.22
CA VAL A 163 -10.80 -4.18 -3.58
C VAL A 163 -11.40 -3.22 -4.59
N GLN A 164 -12.70 -2.95 -4.48
CA GLN A 164 -13.45 -2.14 -5.46
C GLN A 164 -13.78 -0.73 -4.95
N ALA A 165 -13.55 -0.44 -3.68
CA ALA A 165 -13.87 0.84 -3.07
C ALA A 165 -12.86 1.21 -1.98
N TYR A 166 -12.70 2.50 -1.74
CA TYR A 166 -11.86 3.03 -0.65
C TYR A 166 -12.65 3.95 0.27
N PRO A 167 -12.40 3.88 1.60
CA PRO A 167 -11.52 2.90 2.24
C PRO A 167 -12.14 1.51 2.26
N THR A 168 -11.32 0.49 2.37
CA THR A 168 -11.71 -0.88 2.72
C THR A 168 -10.77 -1.40 3.78
N THR A 169 -11.31 -1.99 4.84
CA THR A 169 -10.50 -2.63 5.86
C THR A 169 -10.71 -4.13 5.81
N ILE A 170 -9.65 -4.87 5.59
CA ILE A 170 -9.60 -6.33 5.67
C ILE A 170 -9.02 -6.76 7.01
N PHE A 171 -9.28 -8.00 7.39
CA PHE A 171 -8.85 -8.56 8.66
C PHE A 171 -8.02 -9.81 8.38
N VAL A 172 -6.84 -9.90 9.02
CA VAL A 172 -5.84 -10.92 8.73
C VAL A 172 -5.38 -11.56 10.03
N ASP A 173 -5.30 -12.89 10.07
CA ASP A 173 -4.78 -13.61 11.23
C ASP A 173 -3.24 -13.61 11.28
N GLY A 174 -2.67 -14.22 12.31
CA GLY A 174 -1.22 -14.31 12.50
C GLY A 174 -0.50 -15.16 11.45
N GLU A 175 -1.24 -15.94 10.66
CA GLU A 175 -0.72 -16.78 9.58
C GLU A 175 -0.85 -16.13 8.21
N GLY A 176 -1.46 -14.94 8.13
CA GLY A 176 -1.68 -14.21 6.89
C GLY A 176 -2.98 -14.57 6.15
N ASN A 177 -3.90 -15.29 6.79
CA ASN A 177 -5.18 -15.65 6.19
C ASN A 177 -6.23 -14.57 6.44
N LEU A 178 -7.12 -14.38 5.46
CA LEU A 178 -8.27 -13.48 5.61
C LEU A 178 -9.27 -14.04 6.62
N VAL A 179 -9.74 -13.18 7.50
CA VAL A 179 -10.74 -13.48 8.53
C VAL A 179 -12.02 -12.72 8.26
N GLY A 180 -13.10 -13.42 8.02
CA GLY A 180 -14.45 -12.83 7.86
C GLY A 180 -14.58 -11.91 6.62
N GLU A 181 -15.55 -11.00 6.69
CA GLU A 181 -15.87 -10.09 5.61
C GLU A 181 -15.19 -8.72 5.80
N PRO A 182 -14.77 -8.03 4.73
CA PRO A 182 -14.17 -6.71 4.84
C PRO A 182 -15.17 -5.65 5.29
N LEU A 183 -14.69 -4.63 5.99
CA LEU A 183 -15.46 -3.40 6.22
C LEU A 183 -15.23 -2.46 5.04
N VAL A 184 -16.26 -2.27 4.21
CA VAL A 184 -16.19 -1.44 3.00
C VAL A 184 -16.77 -0.05 3.27
N GLY A 185 -15.99 0.98 2.97
CA GLY A 185 -16.35 2.39 3.14
C GLY A 185 -16.12 2.91 4.56
N ALA A 186 -15.91 4.23 4.67
CA ALA A 186 -15.80 4.90 5.95
C ALA A 186 -17.15 4.95 6.66
N PRO A 187 -17.25 4.53 7.93
CA PRO A 187 -18.48 4.70 8.71
C PRO A 187 -18.90 6.18 8.75
N PRO A 188 -20.17 6.52 8.50
CA PRO A 188 -20.60 7.91 8.41
C PRO A 188 -20.61 8.63 9.78
N LYS A 189 -20.54 7.89 10.88
CA LYS A 189 -20.49 8.34 12.27
C LYS A 189 -19.94 7.22 13.15
N ASP A 190 -19.58 7.57 14.38
CA ASP A 190 -19.17 6.62 15.41
C ASP A 190 -18.07 5.65 14.91
N VAL A 191 -17.06 6.22 14.19
CA VAL A 191 -16.00 5.46 13.53
C VAL A 191 -15.29 4.53 14.50
N VAL A 192 -14.85 5.05 15.65
CA VAL A 192 -14.12 4.26 16.67
C VAL A 192 -14.97 3.09 17.16
N GLU A 193 -16.20 3.35 17.58
CA GLU A 193 -17.11 2.30 18.08
C GLU A 193 -17.38 1.24 17.01
N THR A 194 -17.58 1.67 15.76
CA THR A 194 -17.83 0.76 14.64
C THR A 194 -16.63 -0.16 14.39
N TYR A 195 -15.42 0.41 14.31
CA TYR A 195 -14.21 -0.39 14.09
C TYR A 195 -13.93 -1.36 15.24
N LEU A 196 -14.01 -0.91 16.51
CA LEU A 196 -13.80 -1.77 17.67
C LEU A 196 -14.81 -2.92 17.72
N LYS A 197 -16.07 -2.64 17.37
CA LYS A 197 -17.11 -3.67 17.27
C LYS A 197 -16.77 -4.71 16.21
N VAL A 198 -16.44 -4.26 14.99
CA VAL A 198 -16.10 -5.15 13.86
C VAL A 198 -14.86 -5.98 14.16
N ILE A 199 -13.83 -5.38 14.74
CA ILE A 199 -12.61 -6.09 15.18
C ILE A 199 -12.95 -7.19 16.19
N ASN A 200 -13.78 -6.91 17.19
CA ASN A 200 -14.23 -7.91 18.18
C ASN A 200 -15.04 -9.04 17.54
N GLU A 201 -15.88 -8.73 16.55
CA GLU A 201 -16.62 -9.74 15.78
C GLU A 201 -15.66 -10.68 15.06
N HIS A 202 -14.60 -10.16 14.43
CA HIS A 202 -13.58 -10.96 13.74
C HIS A 202 -12.73 -11.79 14.71
N LEU A 203 -12.34 -11.25 15.86
CA LEU A 203 -11.66 -12.03 16.92
C LEU A 203 -12.50 -13.23 17.35
N THR A 204 -13.83 -13.07 17.45
CA THR A 204 -14.74 -14.18 17.81
C THR A 204 -14.77 -15.27 16.72
N LEU A 205 -14.46 -14.97 15.47
CA LEU A 205 -14.35 -15.98 14.40
C LEU A 205 -13.15 -16.89 14.59
N LEU A 206 -12.06 -16.37 15.15
CA LEU A 206 -10.82 -17.11 15.41
C LEU A 206 -10.88 -18.04 16.64
N GLU A 207 -11.90 -17.89 17.47
CA GLU A 207 -12.10 -18.71 18.68
C GLU A 207 -12.92 -19.99 18.44
N LYS A 208 -13.36 -20.25 17.21
CA LYS A 208 -14.22 -21.39 16.82
C LYS A 208 -13.41 -22.52 16.24
#